data_4997deb740deaf9d225d33e2ba9bb69a
#
_entry.id   4997deb740deaf9d225d33e2ba9bb69a
#
_cell.length_a   1.000
_cell.length_b   1.000
_cell.length_c   1.000
_cell.angle_alpha   90.00
_cell.angle_beta   90.00
_cell.angle_gamma   90.00
#
_symmetry.space_group_name_H-M   'P 1'
#
loop_
_entity.id
_entity.type
_entity.pdbx_description
1 polymer ?
#
loop_
_entity_poly.entity_id
_entity_poly.type
_entity_poly.pdbx_seq_one_letter_code
_entity_poly.pdbx_strand_id
1 'polypeptide(L)'
;NDSQRNSAFNAAANSKVYHARLDDIAQFTPEKINHLSRGGIRQGASRTTAEMQQMLDKVPPSQRAGIDGQSAAYKVKEYLSDKDASHIKSHNRGGSSQPNNIKWENKSINRARGDRNMTRQEQRSLNTAAQIENLTGAIKAGFGAIPKGAAIGAITTAPFSMLRNGLRVVRGEISAQDAVKETGKKTVIGAGVGAATAFTVTTMATACPPIAIALAAISPALWVAGGASLTYEFFKILSDHKKAVRDYYESMTEQELQYLSQVEAELIYEHEKTMSVLDEQEQLTEIIVNRPRESGVQGAMQRYMESRQIYQSLQNLPAQSLKASKQNILPPINDK
;
A
#
# COMPACT_ATOMS: atom_id res chain seq x y z
N ASN A 1 -7.59 -19.68 -21.22
CA ASN A 1 -6.67 -18.62 -21.63
C ASN A 1 -7.32 -17.24 -21.72
N ASP A 2 -8.63 -17.10 -21.95
CA ASP A 2 -9.30 -15.79 -21.98
C ASP A 2 -9.53 -15.20 -20.59
N SER A 3 -9.71 -16.01 -19.57
CA SER A 3 -9.82 -15.56 -18.16
C SER A 3 -8.50 -14.93 -17.65
N GLN A 4 -7.35 -15.44 -18.08
CA GLN A 4 -6.04 -14.87 -17.76
C GLN A 4 -5.76 -13.55 -18.48
N ARG A 5 -6.18 -13.43 -19.74
CA ARG A 5 -6.13 -12.18 -20.50
C ARG A 5 -7.02 -11.11 -19.87
N ASN A 6 -8.25 -11.46 -19.51
CA ASN A 6 -9.18 -10.54 -18.84
C ASN A 6 -8.68 -10.10 -17.46
N SER A 7 -8.01 -10.98 -16.70
CA SER A 7 -7.44 -10.63 -15.40
C SER A 7 -6.25 -9.67 -15.53
N ALA A 8 -5.38 -9.85 -16.52
CA ALA A 8 -4.26 -8.93 -16.78
C ALA A 8 -4.74 -7.55 -17.27
N PHE A 9 -5.77 -7.52 -18.14
CA PHE A 9 -6.38 -6.27 -18.59
C PHE A 9 -7.07 -5.51 -17.46
N ASN A 10 -7.81 -6.20 -16.61
CA ASN A 10 -8.43 -5.60 -15.43
C ASN A 10 -7.39 -5.13 -14.41
N ALA A 11 -6.28 -5.85 -14.25
CA ALA A 11 -5.16 -5.45 -13.41
C ALA A 11 -4.50 -4.16 -13.93
N ALA A 12 -4.30 -4.05 -15.24
CA ALA A 12 -3.76 -2.86 -15.87
C ALA A 12 -4.70 -1.65 -15.77
N ALA A 13 -6.00 -1.87 -15.92
CA ALA A 13 -7.01 -0.81 -15.75
C ALA A 13 -7.11 -0.32 -14.31
N ASN A 14 -6.91 -1.22 -13.33
CA ASN A 14 -6.96 -0.89 -11.89
C ASN A 14 -5.63 -0.32 -11.36
N SER A 15 -4.53 -0.39 -12.12
CA SER A 15 -3.22 0.14 -11.72
C SER A 15 -3.02 1.62 -12.06
N LYS A 16 -4.04 2.31 -12.58
CA LYS A 16 -3.99 3.75 -12.79
C LYS A 16 -3.86 4.46 -11.45
N VAL A 17 -2.72 5.12 -11.26
CA VAL A 17 -2.45 5.93 -10.07
C VAL A 17 -2.37 7.38 -10.51
N TYR A 18 -3.22 8.21 -9.93
CA TYR A 18 -3.24 9.65 -10.11
C TYR A 18 -2.86 10.33 -8.79
N HIS A 19 -1.95 11.30 -8.85
CA HIS A 19 -1.58 12.11 -7.69
C HIS A 19 -2.26 13.47 -7.77
N ALA A 20 -2.91 13.90 -6.67
CA ALA A 20 -3.64 15.14 -6.58
C ALA A 20 -2.76 16.36 -6.92
N ARG A 21 -3.30 17.27 -7.71
CA ARG A 21 -2.75 18.58 -8.04
C ARG A 21 -3.51 19.66 -7.29
N LEU A 22 -3.01 20.88 -7.29
CA LEU A 22 -3.71 22.01 -6.66
C LEU A 22 -5.09 22.26 -7.26
N ASP A 23 -5.25 22.06 -8.57
CA ASP A 23 -6.54 22.22 -9.25
C ASP A 23 -7.58 21.22 -8.75
N ASP A 24 -7.17 19.96 -8.50
CA ASP A 24 -8.06 18.95 -7.93
C ASP A 24 -8.48 19.35 -6.51
N ILE A 25 -7.52 19.84 -5.70
CA ILE A 25 -7.81 20.30 -4.34
C ILE A 25 -8.78 21.50 -4.40
N ALA A 26 -8.56 22.44 -5.31
CA ALA A 26 -9.44 23.59 -5.47
C ALA A 26 -10.86 23.18 -5.89
N GLN A 27 -10.99 22.19 -6.76
CA GLN A 27 -12.26 21.71 -7.29
C GLN A 27 -13.05 20.86 -6.28
N PHE A 28 -12.40 19.89 -5.63
CA PHE A 28 -13.08 18.85 -4.85
C PHE A 28 -13.01 19.06 -3.33
N THR A 29 -12.03 19.82 -2.85
CA THR A 29 -11.80 20.07 -1.41
C THR A 29 -11.30 21.49 -1.16
N PRO A 30 -12.08 22.53 -1.58
CA PRO A 30 -11.62 23.93 -1.61
C PRO A 30 -11.20 24.45 -0.22
N GLU A 31 -11.75 23.90 0.86
CA GLU A 31 -11.34 24.24 2.23
C GLU A 31 -9.87 23.89 2.51
N LYS A 32 -9.30 22.93 1.77
CA LYS A 32 -7.89 22.53 1.93
C LYS A 32 -6.94 23.46 1.18
N ILE A 33 -7.39 24.17 0.17
CA ILE A 33 -6.61 25.27 -0.43
C ILE A 33 -6.27 26.31 0.64
N ASN A 34 -7.23 26.69 1.48
CA ASN A 34 -6.95 27.60 2.60
C ASN A 34 -5.94 27.02 3.58
N HIS A 35 -5.99 25.70 3.83
CA HIS A 35 -5.04 25.03 4.71
C HIS A 35 -3.61 25.04 4.10
N LEU A 36 -3.48 24.82 2.79
CA LEU A 36 -2.20 24.92 2.06
C LEU A 36 -1.69 26.36 2.00
N SER A 37 -2.57 27.33 1.69
CA SER A 37 -2.17 28.72 1.47
C SER A 37 -1.88 29.49 2.75
N ARG A 38 -2.58 29.18 3.86
CA ARG A 38 -2.50 29.94 5.12
C ARG A 38 -2.02 29.15 6.32
N GLY A 39 -1.93 27.81 6.23
CA GLY A 39 -1.49 26.97 7.36
C GLY A 39 -0.12 27.41 7.88
N GLY A 40 0.00 27.73 9.17
CA GLY A 40 1.21 28.24 9.78
C GLY A 40 1.58 29.68 9.42
N ILE A 41 0.72 30.44 8.74
CA ILE A 41 0.93 31.86 8.44
C ILE A 41 0.10 32.72 9.39
N ARG A 42 0.70 33.79 9.90
CA ARG A 42 -0.04 34.81 10.65
C ARG A 42 -0.89 35.68 9.71
N GLN A 43 -1.85 36.42 10.31
CA GLN A 43 -2.84 37.24 9.60
C GLN A 43 -2.23 38.10 8.47
N GLY A 44 -2.94 38.14 7.34
CA GLY A 44 -2.67 39.07 6.25
C GLY A 44 -1.83 38.56 5.09
N ALA A 45 -1.12 37.43 5.22
CA ALA A 45 -0.34 36.86 4.14
C ALA A 45 -0.92 35.52 3.64
N SER A 46 -0.62 35.18 2.41
CA SER A 46 -0.92 33.86 1.83
C SER A 46 0.29 33.38 1.01
N ARG A 47 0.44 32.07 0.87
CA ARG A 47 1.46 31.48 0.01
C ARG A 47 1.13 31.69 -1.45
N THR A 48 2.16 31.83 -2.27
CA THR A 48 2.05 31.77 -3.73
C THR A 48 1.65 30.36 -4.18
N THR A 49 1.20 30.21 -5.42
CA THR A 49 0.87 28.91 -6.01
C THR A 49 2.05 27.94 -5.93
N ALA A 50 3.27 28.41 -6.19
CA ALA A 50 4.47 27.57 -6.10
C ALA A 50 4.75 27.10 -4.67
N GLU A 51 4.54 27.95 -3.67
CA GLU A 51 4.70 27.59 -2.25
C GLU A 51 3.58 26.65 -1.79
N MET A 52 2.34 26.83 -2.28
CA MET A 52 1.23 25.90 -2.04
C MET A 52 1.54 24.51 -2.62
N GLN A 53 2.13 24.44 -3.82
CA GLN A 53 2.57 23.20 -4.41
C GLN A 53 3.64 22.52 -3.54
N GLN A 54 4.62 23.27 -3.04
CA GLN A 54 5.62 22.75 -2.10
C GLN A 54 4.99 22.23 -0.80
N MET A 55 3.91 22.85 -0.32
CA MET A 55 3.16 22.37 0.84
C MET A 55 2.40 21.08 0.52
N LEU A 56 1.79 20.96 -0.67
CA LEU A 56 1.14 19.74 -1.14
C LEU A 56 2.15 18.60 -1.33
N ASP A 57 3.34 18.91 -1.83
CA ASP A 57 4.41 17.92 -2.04
C ASP A 57 4.95 17.33 -0.73
N LYS A 58 4.72 17.98 0.41
CA LYS A 58 5.02 17.44 1.75
C LYS A 58 3.98 16.42 2.25
N VAL A 59 2.83 16.33 1.60
CA VAL A 59 1.89 15.24 1.85
C VAL A 59 2.49 13.96 1.26
N PRO A 60 2.58 12.87 2.03
CA PRO A 60 3.12 11.61 1.52
C PRO A 60 2.44 11.21 0.21
N PRO A 61 3.17 10.77 -0.82
CA PRO A 61 2.61 10.45 -2.13
C PRO A 61 1.39 9.53 -2.07
N SER A 62 1.42 8.48 -1.27
CA SER A 62 0.29 7.56 -1.12
C SER A 62 -0.96 8.21 -0.52
N GLN A 63 -0.78 9.27 0.27
CA GLN A 63 -1.87 10.04 0.90
C GLN A 63 -2.44 11.12 -0.04
N ARG A 64 -1.88 11.25 -1.23
CA ARG A 64 -2.41 12.10 -2.32
C ARG A 64 -2.62 11.33 -3.62
N ALA A 65 -2.59 9.99 -3.57
CA ALA A 65 -2.79 9.10 -4.70
C ALA A 65 -4.22 8.54 -4.73
N GLY A 66 -4.84 8.55 -5.90
CA GLY A 66 -6.17 7.97 -6.15
C GLY A 66 -6.25 7.39 -7.56
N ILE A 67 -7.43 6.96 -7.96
CA ILE A 67 -7.72 6.52 -9.33
C ILE A 67 -8.00 7.71 -10.26
N ASP A 68 -8.37 8.84 -9.68
CA ASP A 68 -8.70 10.11 -10.34
C ASP A 68 -8.39 11.31 -9.42
N GLY A 69 -8.59 12.52 -9.92
CA GLY A 69 -8.36 13.76 -9.19
C GLY A 69 -9.26 13.92 -7.97
N GLN A 70 -10.50 13.47 -8.05
CA GLN A 70 -11.46 13.56 -6.95
C GLN A 70 -11.04 12.66 -5.78
N SER A 71 -10.80 11.38 -6.04
CA SER A 71 -10.37 10.43 -5.01
C SER A 71 -9.03 10.81 -4.39
N ALA A 72 -8.10 11.33 -5.20
CA ALA A 72 -6.81 11.83 -4.74
C ALA A 72 -6.96 13.07 -3.84
N ALA A 73 -7.82 14.03 -4.20
CA ALA A 73 -8.11 15.21 -3.38
C ALA A 73 -8.75 14.85 -2.03
N TYR A 74 -9.67 13.88 -2.02
CA TYR A 74 -10.27 13.41 -0.77
C TYR A 74 -9.26 12.75 0.17
N LYS A 75 -8.28 12.01 -0.34
CA LYS A 75 -7.19 11.49 0.50
C LYS A 75 -6.35 12.61 1.11
N VAL A 76 -6.03 13.66 0.33
CA VAL A 76 -5.35 14.84 0.89
C VAL A 76 -6.18 15.48 1.99
N LYS A 77 -7.50 15.60 1.79
CA LYS A 77 -8.43 16.12 2.81
C LYS A 77 -8.38 15.29 4.09
N GLU A 78 -8.44 13.97 3.96
CA GLU A 78 -8.37 13.03 5.08
C GLU A 78 -7.03 13.17 5.82
N TYR A 79 -5.92 13.10 5.10
CA TYR A 79 -4.58 13.27 5.67
C TYR A 79 -4.41 14.58 6.44
N LEU A 80 -4.86 15.70 5.86
CA LEU A 80 -4.74 17.02 6.48
C LEU A 80 -5.79 17.31 7.55
N SER A 81 -6.73 16.40 7.81
CA SER A 81 -7.82 16.64 8.77
C SER A 81 -7.34 16.78 10.21
N ASP A 82 -6.31 16.03 10.58
CA ASP A 82 -5.70 15.99 11.92
C ASP A 82 -4.31 16.65 11.99
N LYS A 83 -3.83 17.24 10.89
CA LYS A 83 -2.49 17.87 10.80
C LYS A 83 -2.58 19.39 10.91
N ASP A 84 -1.59 19.97 11.56
CA ASP A 84 -1.27 21.40 11.53
C ASP A 84 0.02 21.63 10.73
N ALA A 85 0.14 22.82 10.12
CA ALA A 85 1.38 23.29 9.49
C ALA A 85 2.34 23.77 10.59
N SER A 86 3.16 22.87 11.09
CA SER A 86 4.04 23.05 12.24
C SER A 86 5.39 23.64 11.84
N HIS A 87 5.85 24.65 12.57
CA HIS A 87 7.14 25.31 12.30
C HIS A 87 8.31 24.51 12.87
N ILE A 88 9.35 24.31 12.07
CA ILE A 88 10.64 23.76 12.53
C ILE A 88 11.30 24.74 13.51
N LYS A 89 11.52 25.99 13.07
CA LYS A 89 11.87 27.10 13.95
C LYS A 89 10.61 27.87 14.26
N SER A 90 10.23 27.93 15.54
CA SER A 90 8.98 28.58 15.99
C SER A 90 8.91 30.03 15.46
N HIS A 91 7.73 30.44 15.06
CA HIS A 91 7.48 31.80 14.61
C HIS A 91 7.82 32.84 15.70
N ASN A 92 7.49 32.58 16.96
CA ASN A 92 7.81 33.46 18.09
C ASN A 92 9.32 33.60 18.32
N ARG A 93 10.13 32.71 17.74
CA ARG A 93 11.60 32.75 17.77
C ARG A 93 12.20 33.18 16.43
N GLY A 94 11.44 33.88 15.60
CA GLY A 94 11.87 34.40 14.31
C GLY A 94 11.93 33.36 13.19
N GLY A 95 11.16 32.27 13.29
CA GLY A 95 11.00 31.31 12.21
C GLY A 95 10.12 31.88 11.09
N SER A 96 10.47 31.58 9.85
CA SER A 96 9.72 31.98 8.66
C SER A 96 8.48 31.10 8.48
N SER A 97 7.47 31.61 7.76
CA SER A 97 6.30 30.82 7.32
C SER A 97 6.51 30.14 5.97
N GLN A 98 7.73 30.17 5.45
CA GLN A 98 8.11 29.53 4.19
C GLN A 98 7.95 28.00 4.28
N PRO A 99 7.63 27.30 3.18
CA PRO A 99 7.45 25.85 3.18
C PRO A 99 8.64 25.08 3.77
N ASN A 100 9.88 25.52 3.55
CA ASN A 100 11.09 24.87 4.07
C ASN A 100 11.17 24.84 5.61
N ASN A 101 10.48 25.77 6.29
CA ASN A 101 10.39 25.82 7.76
C ASN A 101 9.12 25.14 8.30
N ILE A 102 8.31 24.52 7.45
CA ILE A 102 7.03 23.90 7.83
C ILE A 102 7.05 22.39 7.59
N LYS A 103 6.45 21.64 8.51
CA LYS A 103 6.11 20.22 8.37
C LYS A 103 4.64 19.99 8.71
N TRP A 104 4.03 18.99 8.10
CA TRP A 104 2.72 18.50 8.52
C TRP A 104 2.89 17.65 9.76
N GLU A 105 2.21 17.99 10.82
CA GLU A 105 2.31 17.33 12.11
C GLU A 105 0.93 17.19 12.75
N ASN A 106 0.75 16.14 13.54
CA ASN A 106 -0.48 15.97 14.29
C ASN A 106 -0.76 17.19 15.19
N LYS A 107 -2.00 17.66 15.16
CA LYS A 107 -2.44 18.87 15.90
C LYS A 107 -2.12 18.83 17.38
N SER A 108 -2.33 17.66 18.02
CA SER A 108 -2.08 17.52 19.47
C SER A 108 -0.60 17.67 19.79
N ILE A 109 0.27 17.08 18.99
CA ILE A 109 1.74 17.15 19.17
C ILE A 109 2.25 18.56 18.92
N ASN A 110 1.80 19.20 17.79
CA ASN A 110 2.16 20.58 17.48
C ASN A 110 1.76 21.53 18.63
N ARG A 111 0.54 21.40 19.12
CA ARG A 111 0.02 22.24 20.23
C ARG A 111 0.72 21.99 21.54
N ALA A 112 1.05 20.73 21.85
CA ALA A 112 1.82 20.37 23.06
C ALA A 112 3.25 20.93 23.03
N ARG A 113 3.87 21.06 21.83
CA ARG A 113 5.18 21.70 21.69
C ARG A 113 5.12 23.21 21.96
N GLY A 114 4.03 23.88 21.66
CA GLY A 114 3.86 25.32 21.83
C GLY A 114 4.85 26.12 20.96
N ASP A 115 5.58 27.05 21.57
CA ASP A 115 6.52 27.95 20.89
C ASP A 115 7.99 27.45 20.85
N ARG A 116 8.23 26.20 21.28
CA ARG A 116 9.56 25.59 21.15
C ARG A 116 9.90 25.28 19.69
N ASN A 117 11.19 25.40 19.36
CA ASN A 117 11.71 24.89 18.09
C ASN A 117 11.63 23.36 18.08
N MET A 118 11.40 22.76 16.91
CA MET A 118 11.56 21.33 16.74
C MET A 118 13.01 20.91 16.96
N THR A 119 13.21 19.91 17.79
CA THR A 119 14.51 19.25 17.90
C THR A 119 14.84 18.47 16.63
N ARG A 120 16.12 18.13 16.44
CA ARG A 120 16.54 17.28 15.32
C ARG A 120 15.89 15.89 15.38
N GLN A 121 15.67 15.37 16.59
CA GLN A 121 15.00 14.07 16.81
C GLN A 121 13.53 14.14 16.38
N GLU A 122 12.78 15.18 16.82
CA GLU A 122 11.38 15.37 16.40
C GLU A 122 11.28 15.51 14.86
N GLN A 123 12.20 16.22 14.20
CA GLN A 123 12.23 16.34 12.74
C GLN A 123 12.48 14.98 12.05
N ARG A 124 13.39 14.16 12.59
CA ARG A 124 13.65 12.80 12.09
C ARG A 124 12.44 11.91 12.27
N SER A 125 11.83 11.90 13.46
CA SER A 125 10.62 11.12 13.74
C SER A 125 9.47 11.47 12.80
N LEU A 126 9.25 12.76 12.51
CA LEU A 126 8.23 13.19 11.54
C LEU A 126 8.55 12.73 10.11
N ASN A 127 9.81 12.76 9.70
CA ASN A 127 10.20 12.25 8.38
C ASN A 127 9.96 10.75 8.28
N THR A 128 10.40 9.99 9.30
CA THR A 128 10.20 8.53 9.36
C THR A 128 8.71 8.18 9.37
N ALA A 129 7.90 8.89 10.18
CA ALA A 129 6.45 8.68 10.21
C ALA A 129 5.82 8.91 8.83
N ALA A 130 6.18 10.01 8.14
CA ALA A 130 5.67 10.30 6.80
C ALA A 130 6.08 9.23 5.77
N GLN A 131 7.27 8.64 5.90
CA GLN A 131 7.74 7.54 5.03
C GLN A 131 6.99 6.25 5.31
N ILE A 132 6.77 5.90 6.58
CA ILE A 132 5.97 4.74 6.98
C ILE A 132 4.53 4.91 6.49
N GLU A 133 3.91 6.08 6.67
CA GLU A 133 2.58 6.40 6.15
C GLU A 133 2.53 6.27 4.61
N ASN A 134 3.57 6.72 3.90
CA ASN A 134 3.66 6.57 2.45
C ASN A 134 3.72 5.11 2.03
N LEU A 135 4.59 4.33 2.64
CA LEU A 135 4.77 2.92 2.31
C LEU A 135 3.52 2.10 2.63
N THR A 136 2.97 2.28 3.84
CA THR A 136 1.75 1.57 4.27
C THR A 136 0.57 1.90 3.36
N GLY A 137 0.37 3.18 3.01
CA GLY A 137 -0.67 3.60 2.09
C GLY A 137 -0.48 3.04 0.68
N ALA A 138 0.77 2.96 0.21
CA ALA A 138 1.11 2.40 -1.09
C ALA A 138 0.88 0.87 -1.15
N ILE A 139 1.29 0.14 -0.11
CA ILE A 139 1.04 -1.30 0.01
C ILE A 139 -0.47 -1.58 0.03
N LYS A 140 -1.23 -0.80 0.80
CA LYS A 140 -2.70 -0.92 0.84
C LYS A 140 -3.34 -0.68 -0.54
N ALA A 141 -2.85 0.30 -1.30
CA ALA A 141 -3.29 0.53 -2.67
C ALA A 141 -2.93 -0.64 -3.59
N GLY A 142 -1.73 -1.21 -3.44
CA GLY A 142 -1.28 -2.40 -4.17
C GLY A 142 -2.20 -3.60 -3.94
N PHE A 143 -2.57 -3.87 -2.70
CA PHE A 143 -3.54 -4.94 -2.38
C PHE A 143 -4.91 -4.68 -3.00
N GLY A 144 -5.37 -3.42 -3.03
CA GLY A 144 -6.62 -3.04 -3.68
C GLY A 144 -6.62 -3.23 -5.20
N ALA A 145 -5.46 -3.27 -5.84
CA ALA A 145 -5.30 -3.49 -7.28
C ALA A 145 -5.31 -4.98 -7.68
N ILE A 146 -5.20 -5.90 -6.72
CA ILE A 146 -5.23 -7.34 -6.99
C ILE A 146 -6.64 -7.72 -7.46
N PRO A 147 -6.78 -8.43 -8.60
CA PRO A 147 -8.08 -8.85 -9.10
C PRO A 147 -8.81 -9.75 -8.10
N LYS A 148 -10.09 -9.48 -7.87
CA LYS A 148 -10.95 -10.36 -7.06
C LYS A 148 -11.01 -11.74 -7.72
N GLY A 149 -10.67 -12.79 -6.95
CA GLY A 149 -10.62 -14.17 -7.44
C GLY A 149 -9.22 -14.63 -7.91
N ALA A 150 -8.19 -13.79 -7.79
CA ALA A 150 -6.82 -14.29 -7.87
C ALA A 150 -6.58 -15.31 -6.75
N ALA A 151 -5.96 -16.45 -7.09
CA ALA A 151 -5.69 -17.50 -6.13
C ALA A 151 -4.89 -16.94 -4.94
N ILE A 152 -5.42 -17.09 -3.73
CA ILE A 152 -4.88 -16.51 -2.50
C ILE A 152 -3.41 -16.90 -2.29
N GLY A 153 -3.01 -18.12 -2.69
CA GLY A 153 -1.62 -18.61 -2.59
C GLY A 153 -0.59 -17.90 -3.46
N ALA A 154 -1.03 -17.21 -4.53
CA ALA A 154 -0.14 -16.44 -5.40
C ALA A 154 0.16 -15.02 -4.87
N ILE A 155 -0.54 -14.60 -3.82
CA ILE A 155 -0.53 -13.21 -3.34
C ILE A 155 0.53 -12.98 -2.26
N THR A 156 1.07 -14.02 -1.64
CA THR A 156 1.84 -13.87 -0.40
C THR A 156 3.32 -13.59 -0.58
N THR A 157 4.02 -14.31 -1.43
CA THR A 157 5.49 -14.15 -1.55
C THR A 157 5.95 -13.38 -2.79
N ALA A 158 5.25 -13.54 -3.91
CA ALA A 158 5.65 -12.94 -5.17
C ALA A 158 5.58 -11.40 -5.19
N PRO A 159 4.52 -10.75 -4.68
CA PRO A 159 4.45 -9.29 -4.62
C PRO A 159 5.57 -8.65 -3.81
N PHE A 160 5.88 -9.20 -2.62
CA PHE A 160 6.95 -8.67 -1.78
C PHE A 160 8.34 -8.94 -2.39
N SER A 161 8.53 -10.08 -3.03
CA SER A 161 9.76 -10.37 -3.77
C SER A 161 9.97 -9.36 -4.91
N MET A 162 8.91 -9.03 -5.66
CA MET A 162 8.95 -8.01 -6.71
C MET A 162 9.26 -6.62 -6.14
N LEU A 163 8.60 -6.22 -5.07
CA LEU A 163 8.84 -4.94 -4.40
C LEU A 163 10.27 -4.84 -3.89
N ARG A 164 10.76 -5.87 -3.20
CA ARG A 164 12.14 -5.95 -2.71
C ARG A 164 13.16 -5.86 -3.86
N ASN A 165 12.96 -6.61 -4.93
CA ASN A 165 13.83 -6.56 -6.10
C ASN A 165 13.76 -5.19 -6.80
N GLY A 166 12.60 -4.54 -6.84
CA GLY A 166 12.45 -3.17 -7.32
C GLY A 166 13.31 -2.18 -6.52
N LEU A 167 13.29 -2.26 -5.20
CA LEU A 167 14.13 -1.45 -4.32
C LEU A 167 15.62 -1.71 -4.53
N ARG A 168 16.03 -2.97 -4.71
CA ARG A 168 17.43 -3.36 -5.02
C ARG A 168 17.90 -2.82 -6.37
N VAL A 169 17.02 -2.80 -7.39
CA VAL A 169 17.32 -2.17 -8.70
C VAL A 169 17.52 -0.67 -8.54
N VAL A 170 16.66 0.00 -7.78
CA VAL A 170 16.77 1.44 -7.51
C VAL A 170 18.08 1.78 -6.80
N ARG A 171 18.51 0.92 -5.86
CA ARG A 171 19.79 1.07 -5.15
C ARG A 171 21.00 0.72 -6.01
N GLY A 172 20.80 0.09 -7.16
CA GLY A 172 21.86 -0.37 -8.05
C GLY A 172 22.54 -1.66 -7.57
N GLU A 173 21.91 -2.40 -6.65
CA GLU A 173 22.42 -3.67 -6.11
C GLU A 173 22.29 -4.83 -7.11
N ILE A 174 21.25 -4.79 -7.95
CA ILE A 174 21.02 -5.78 -9.00
C ILE A 174 20.59 -5.08 -10.30
N SER A 175 20.79 -5.76 -11.44
CA SER A 175 20.28 -5.31 -12.71
C SER A 175 18.77 -5.59 -12.86
N ALA A 176 18.09 -4.87 -13.78
CA ALA A 176 16.70 -5.15 -14.13
C ALA A 176 16.49 -6.59 -14.61
N GLN A 177 17.47 -7.15 -15.35
CA GLN A 177 17.45 -8.53 -15.83
C GLN A 177 17.52 -9.55 -14.68
N ASP A 178 18.39 -9.30 -13.71
CA ASP A 178 18.54 -10.18 -12.55
C ASP A 178 17.31 -10.13 -11.65
N ALA A 179 16.70 -8.93 -11.50
CA ALA A 179 15.44 -8.76 -10.79
C ALA A 179 14.31 -9.58 -11.41
N VAL A 180 14.22 -9.63 -12.75
CA VAL A 180 13.25 -10.49 -13.47
C VAL A 180 13.51 -11.96 -13.18
N LYS A 181 14.78 -12.41 -13.26
CA LYS A 181 15.15 -13.81 -13.01
C LYS A 181 14.85 -14.24 -11.56
N GLU A 182 15.20 -13.39 -10.59
CA GLU A 182 14.93 -13.68 -9.17
C GLU A 182 13.44 -13.70 -8.86
N THR A 183 12.68 -12.74 -9.41
CA THR A 183 11.23 -12.71 -9.28
C THR A 183 10.60 -13.93 -9.94
N GLY A 184 11.02 -14.28 -11.17
CA GLY A 184 10.52 -15.44 -11.91
C GLY A 184 10.74 -16.76 -11.20
N LYS A 185 11.88 -16.97 -10.54
CA LYS A 185 12.15 -18.19 -9.77
C LYS A 185 11.17 -18.41 -8.60
N LYS A 186 10.69 -17.32 -8.00
CA LYS A 186 9.74 -17.37 -6.88
C LYS A 186 8.26 -17.36 -7.33
N THR A 187 8.01 -17.00 -8.60
CA THR A 187 6.65 -16.81 -9.13
C THR A 187 6.18 -17.95 -10.04
N VAL A 188 6.91 -19.06 -10.13
CA VAL A 188 6.72 -20.16 -11.12
C VAL A 188 5.37 -20.89 -11.04
N ILE A 189 4.46 -20.48 -10.18
CA ILE A 189 3.14 -21.12 -10.10
C ILE A 189 2.05 -20.19 -10.69
N GLY A 190 1.91 -20.24 -12.01
CA GLY A 190 0.70 -20.04 -12.83
C GLY A 190 0.00 -18.67 -12.73
N ALA A 191 -1.06 -18.54 -11.98
CA ALA A 191 -1.96 -17.38 -11.96
C ALA A 191 -1.44 -16.15 -11.19
N GLY A 192 -0.30 -16.28 -10.50
CA GLY A 192 0.22 -15.26 -9.58
C GLY A 192 0.96 -14.09 -10.22
N VAL A 193 1.50 -14.24 -11.43
CA VAL A 193 2.34 -13.18 -12.05
C VAL A 193 1.52 -11.90 -12.30
N GLY A 194 0.29 -12.01 -12.77
CA GLY A 194 -0.58 -10.86 -13.02
C GLY A 194 -0.92 -10.10 -11.73
N ALA A 195 -1.26 -10.83 -10.67
CA ALA A 195 -1.60 -10.26 -9.36
C ALA A 195 -0.36 -9.61 -8.70
N ALA A 196 0.80 -10.29 -8.75
CA ALA A 196 2.05 -9.76 -8.25
C ALA A 196 2.49 -8.50 -9.00
N THR A 197 2.33 -8.47 -10.32
CA THR A 197 2.64 -7.30 -11.14
C THR A 197 1.69 -6.15 -10.81
N ALA A 198 0.38 -6.39 -10.74
CA ALA A 198 -0.60 -5.37 -10.39
C ALA A 198 -0.31 -4.77 -9.01
N PHE A 199 -0.06 -5.60 -8.01
CA PHE A 199 0.33 -5.16 -6.66
C PHE A 199 1.58 -4.28 -6.71
N THR A 200 2.66 -4.76 -7.31
CA THR A 200 3.96 -4.07 -7.25
C THR A 200 3.94 -2.78 -8.03
N VAL A 201 3.37 -2.80 -9.24
CA VAL A 201 3.24 -1.60 -10.09
C VAL A 201 2.40 -0.53 -9.38
N THR A 202 1.26 -0.91 -8.82
CA THR A 202 0.39 0.04 -8.08
C THR A 202 1.07 0.55 -6.83
N THR A 203 1.75 -0.31 -6.06
CA THR A 203 2.49 0.09 -4.86
C THR A 203 3.56 1.11 -5.21
N MET A 204 4.41 0.84 -6.20
CA MET A 204 5.50 1.73 -6.59
C MET A 204 4.98 3.04 -7.20
N ALA A 205 3.96 2.98 -8.05
CA ALA A 205 3.35 4.17 -8.63
C ALA A 205 2.69 5.05 -7.55
N THR A 206 2.03 4.44 -6.57
CA THR A 206 1.40 5.16 -5.45
C THR A 206 2.43 5.80 -4.53
N ALA A 207 3.53 5.12 -4.27
CA ALA A 207 4.60 5.62 -3.40
C ALA A 207 5.49 6.68 -4.07
N CYS A 208 5.60 6.67 -5.41
CA CYS A 208 6.57 7.48 -6.16
C CYS A 208 5.93 8.10 -7.42
N PRO A 209 5.53 9.39 -7.39
CA PRO A 209 4.89 10.07 -8.53
C PRO A 209 5.67 10.00 -9.85
N PRO A 210 7.01 10.13 -9.91
CA PRO A 210 7.75 9.95 -11.15
C PRO A 210 7.56 8.58 -11.80
N ILE A 211 7.41 7.52 -11.00
CA ILE A 211 7.13 6.17 -11.52
C ILE A 211 5.71 6.09 -12.06
N ALA A 212 4.73 6.72 -11.41
CA ALA A 212 3.36 6.77 -11.94
C ALA A 212 3.30 7.41 -13.34
N ILE A 213 4.04 8.50 -13.54
CA ILE A 213 4.13 9.20 -14.84
C ILE A 213 4.81 8.31 -15.89
N ALA A 214 5.93 7.68 -15.54
CA ALA A 214 6.66 6.80 -16.46
C ALA A 214 5.84 5.56 -16.85
N LEU A 215 5.11 4.98 -15.88
CA LEU A 215 4.22 3.83 -16.14
C LEU A 215 3.02 4.21 -17.01
N ALA A 216 2.49 5.41 -16.90
CA ALA A 216 1.41 5.90 -17.76
C ALA A 216 1.84 6.01 -19.24
N ALA A 217 3.14 6.11 -19.52
CA ALA A 217 3.68 6.13 -20.88
C ALA A 217 3.86 4.74 -21.51
N ILE A 218 3.71 3.65 -20.74
CA ILE A 218 3.80 2.28 -21.25
C ILE A 218 2.64 2.02 -22.21
N SER A 219 2.97 1.43 -23.38
CA SER A 219 1.97 1.03 -24.36
C SER A 219 0.92 0.07 -23.76
N PRO A 220 -0.38 0.31 -24.00
CA PRO A 220 -1.44 -0.63 -23.59
C PRO A 220 -1.21 -2.07 -24.10
N ALA A 221 -0.53 -2.24 -25.22
CA ALA A 221 -0.20 -3.56 -25.77
C ALA A 221 0.71 -4.38 -24.85
N LEU A 222 1.65 -3.74 -24.12
CA LEU A 222 2.51 -4.41 -23.15
C LEU A 222 1.73 -4.87 -21.93
N TRP A 223 0.73 -4.10 -21.50
CA TRP A 223 -0.17 -4.48 -20.43
C TRP A 223 -1.01 -5.72 -20.78
N VAL A 224 -1.42 -5.82 -22.06
CA VAL A 224 -2.18 -6.99 -22.57
C VAL A 224 -1.28 -8.22 -22.74
N ALA A 225 -0.02 -8.02 -23.18
CA ALA A 225 0.94 -9.10 -23.35
C ALA A 225 1.30 -9.79 -22.03
N GLY A 226 1.23 -9.04 -20.91
CA GLY A 226 1.40 -9.55 -19.56
C GLY A 226 2.76 -10.21 -19.29
N GLY A 227 2.93 -10.71 -18.07
CA GLY A 227 4.03 -11.60 -17.72
C GLY A 227 5.43 -10.98 -17.70
N ALA A 228 6.42 -11.73 -18.21
CA ALA A 228 7.83 -11.39 -18.11
C ALA A 228 8.21 -10.06 -18.79
N SER A 229 7.56 -9.72 -19.91
CA SER A 229 7.83 -8.48 -20.66
C SER A 229 7.43 -7.24 -19.87
N LEU A 230 6.25 -7.24 -19.26
CA LEU A 230 5.80 -6.13 -18.41
C LEU A 230 6.67 -5.99 -17.16
N THR A 231 7.05 -7.12 -16.57
CA THR A 231 7.95 -7.15 -15.40
C THR A 231 9.32 -6.57 -15.75
N TYR A 232 9.85 -6.91 -16.94
CA TYR A 232 11.11 -6.36 -17.42
C TYR A 232 11.04 -4.85 -17.64
N GLU A 233 10.01 -4.36 -18.35
CA GLU A 233 9.82 -2.93 -18.58
C GLU A 233 9.62 -2.17 -17.26
N PHE A 234 8.92 -2.73 -16.32
CA PHE A 234 8.80 -2.15 -14.98
C PHE A 234 10.16 -1.98 -14.28
N PHE A 235 10.98 -3.03 -14.22
CA PHE A 235 12.31 -2.91 -13.61
C PHE A 235 13.25 -2.00 -14.41
N LYS A 236 13.11 -1.93 -15.72
CA LYS A 236 13.84 -1.00 -16.56
C LYS A 236 13.46 0.45 -16.24
N ILE A 237 12.16 0.77 -16.13
CA ILE A 237 11.70 2.09 -15.70
C ILE A 237 12.28 2.46 -14.34
N LEU A 238 12.29 1.54 -13.37
CA LEU A 238 12.91 1.79 -12.08
C LEU A 238 14.41 2.10 -12.22
N SER A 239 15.12 1.37 -13.08
CA SER A 239 16.54 1.62 -13.36
C SER A 239 16.78 2.97 -14.03
N ASP A 240 15.94 3.34 -14.99
CA ASP A 240 16.06 4.61 -15.73
C ASP A 240 15.75 5.82 -14.85
N HIS A 241 14.85 5.66 -13.89
CA HIS A 241 14.42 6.71 -12.97
C HIS A 241 15.01 6.56 -11.56
N LYS A 242 16.04 5.73 -11.39
CA LYS A 242 16.61 5.41 -10.07
C LYS A 242 16.98 6.63 -9.24
N LYS A 243 17.47 7.72 -9.85
CA LYS A 243 17.79 8.94 -9.12
C LYS A 243 16.54 9.59 -8.52
N ALA A 244 15.47 9.74 -9.30
CA ALA A 244 14.22 10.32 -8.82
C ALA A 244 13.55 9.41 -7.78
N VAL A 245 13.61 8.08 -7.96
CA VAL A 245 13.06 7.10 -7.02
C VAL A 245 13.90 7.04 -5.74
N ARG A 246 15.21 7.21 -5.86
CA ARG A 246 16.17 7.20 -4.76
C ARG A 246 15.84 8.28 -3.72
N ASP A 247 15.46 9.48 -4.14
CA ASP A 247 15.08 10.56 -3.23
C ASP A 247 13.87 10.20 -2.35
N TYR A 248 13.02 9.26 -2.80
CA TYR A 248 11.90 8.72 -2.02
C TYR A 248 12.26 7.53 -1.13
N TYR A 249 13.32 6.78 -1.47
CA TYR A 249 13.66 5.51 -0.82
C TYR A 249 15.04 5.48 -0.14
N GLU A 250 15.94 6.43 -0.40
CA GLU A 250 17.27 6.48 0.26
C GLU A 250 17.20 6.68 1.76
N SER A 251 16.07 7.19 2.23
CA SER A 251 15.81 7.32 3.65
C SER A 251 15.16 6.08 4.27
N MET A 252 14.88 5.02 3.52
CA MET A 252 14.50 3.73 4.08
C MET A 252 15.68 3.16 4.86
N THR A 253 15.57 3.25 6.17
CA THR A 253 16.54 2.68 7.10
C THR A 253 16.41 1.15 7.12
N GLU A 254 17.43 0.47 7.65
CA GLU A 254 17.40 -0.98 7.88
C GLU A 254 16.16 -1.40 8.71
N GLN A 255 15.65 -0.52 9.57
CA GLN A 255 14.43 -0.73 10.34
C GLN A 255 13.17 -0.84 9.46
N GLU A 256 13.09 -0.07 8.37
CA GLU A 256 11.95 -0.14 7.43
C GLU A 256 11.98 -1.41 6.59
N LEU A 257 13.17 -1.90 6.25
CA LEU A 257 13.35 -3.20 5.61
C LEU A 257 13.02 -4.37 6.55
N GLN A 258 13.35 -4.25 7.84
CA GLN A 258 12.94 -5.20 8.87
C GLN A 258 11.42 -5.19 9.06
N TYR A 259 10.80 -4.01 9.07
CA TYR A 259 9.35 -3.89 9.12
C TYR A 259 8.66 -4.55 7.92
N LEU A 260 9.16 -4.32 6.70
CA LEU A 260 8.65 -5.02 5.50
C LEU A 260 8.79 -6.55 5.62
N SER A 261 9.90 -7.02 6.17
CA SER A 261 10.11 -8.45 6.40
C SER A 261 9.18 -9.02 7.46
N GLN A 262 8.86 -8.26 8.50
CA GLN A 262 7.88 -8.66 9.52
C GLN A 262 6.46 -8.71 8.94
N VAL A 263 6.05 -7.70 8.17
CA VAL A 263 4.75 -7.70 7.47
C VAL A 263 4.66 -8.86 6.48
N GLU A 264 5.73 -9.16 5.74
CA GLU A 264 5.80 -10.33 4.86
C GLU A 264 5.60 -11.63 5.64
N ALA A 265 6.30 -11.79 6.76
CA ALA A 265 6.20 -13.00 7.61
C ALA A 265 4.80 -13.15 8.22
N GLU A 266 4.19 -12.06 8.69
CA GLU A 266 2.84 -12.08 9.26
C GLU A 266 1.79 -12.43 8.19
N LEU A 267 1.91 -11.89 6.98
CA LEU A 267 1.03 -12.23 5.87
C LEU A 267 1.18 -13.67 5.41
N ILE A 268 2.41 -14.21 5.39
CA ILE A 268 2.65 -15.64 5.10
C ILE A 268 1.97 -16.50 6.16
N TYR A 269 2.15 -16.19 7.43
CA TYR A 269 1.53 -16.91 8.54
C TYR A 269 -0.01 -16.90 8.46
N GLU A 270 -0.62 -15.73 8.25
CA GLU A 270 -2.07 -15.61 8.09
C GLU A 270 -2.58 -16.34 6.84
N HIS A 271 -1.77 -16.37 5.77
CA HIS A 271 -2.10 -17.14 4.58
C HIS A 271 -2.06 -18.65 4.83
N GLU A 272 -0.99 -19.17 5.44
CA GLU A 272 -0.85 -20.58 5.76
C GLU A 272 -2.00 -21.04 6.66
N LYS A 273 -2.38 -20.23 7.64
CA LYS A 273 -3.52 -20.47 8.50
C LYS A 273 -4.85 -20.50 7.72
N THR A 274 -5.02 -19.58 6.77
CA THR A 274 -6.22 -19.53 5.92
C THR A 274 -6.29 -20.75 5.01
N MET A 275 -5.16 -21.15 4.41
CA MET A 275 -5.08 -22.37 3.58
C MET A 275 -5.37 -23.63 4.37
N SER A 276 -4.85 -23.73 5.58
CA SER A 276 -5.15 -24.86 6.49
C SER A 276 -6.66 -24.98 6.76
N VAL A 277 -7.36 -23.86 6.98
CA VAL A 277 -8.82 -23.86 7.17
C VAL A 277 -9.56 -24.25 5.88
N LEU A 278 -9.07 -23.82 4.72
CA LEU A 278 -9.69 -24.20 3.43
C LEU A 278 -9.49 -25.67 3.12
N ASP A 279 -8.28 -26.22 3.37
CA ASP A 279 -8.00 -27.65 3.21
C ASP A 279 -8.88 -28.51 4.14
N GLU A 280 -9.09 -28.07 5.37
CA GLU A 280 -9.98 -28.72 6.32
C GLU A 280 -11.45 -28.69 5.85
N GLN A 281 -11.91 -27.58 5.27
CA GLN A 281 -13.23 -27.46 4.67
C GLN A 281 -13.37 -28.31 3.40
N GLU A 282 -12.35 -28.42 2.57
CA GLU A 282 -12.33 -29.27 1.39
C GLU A 282 -12.46 -30.76 1.80
N GLN A 283 -11.68 -31.21 2.78
CA GLN A 283 -11.76 -32.56 3.32
C GLN A 283 -13.15 -32.87 3.90
N LEU A 284 -13.75 -31.92 4.65
CA LEU A 284 -15.11 -32.08 5.17
C LEU A 284 -16.16 -32.16 4.05
N THR A 285 -15.97 -31.36 2.99
CA THR A 285 -16.84 -31.39 1.81
C THR A 285 -16.73 -32.72 1.08
N GLU A 286 -15.53 -33.26 0.93
CA GLU A 286 -15.28 -34.57 0.31
C GLU A 286 -15.93 -35.71 1.12
N ILE A 287 -15.82 -35.67 2.44
CA ILE A 287 -16.51 -36.62 3.33
C ILE A 287 -18.04 -36.54 3.14
N ILE A 288 -18.60 -35.31 3.05
CA ILE A 288 -20.03 -35.11 2.85
C ILE A 288 -20.51 -35.65 1.49
N VAL A 289 -19.75 -35.37 0.44
CA VAL A 289 -20.10 -35.74 -0.94
C VAL A 289 -19.96 -37.24 -1.17
N ASN A 290 -18.91 -37.86 -0.64
CA ASN A 290 -18.57 -39.27 -0.88
C ASN A 290 -19.19 -40.25 0.14
N ARG A 291 -19.94 -39.75 1.12
CA ARG A 291 -20.58 -40.63 2.12
C ARG A 291 -21.58 -41.62 1.49
N PRO A 292 -21.65 -42.89 1.98
CA PRO A 292 -22.58 -43.89 1.48
C PRO A 292 -24.03 -43.40 1.56
N ARG A 293 -24.78 -43.58 0.49
CA ARG A 293 -26.22 -43.24 0.44
C ARG A 293 -27.05 -44.45 0.86
N GLU A 294 -27.16 -44.68 2.14
CA GLU A 294 -28.11 -45.67 2.64
C GLU A 294 -29.54 -45.18 2.47
N SER A 295 -30.40 -46.04 1.96
CA SER A 295 -31.84 -45.76 1.75
C SER A 295 -32.64 -45.94 3.04
N GLY A 296 -33.78 -45.27 3.14
CA GLY A 296 -34.69 -45.38 4.27
C GLY A 296 -34.50 -44.40 5.41
N VAL A 297 -35.35 -44.50 6.43
CA VAL A 297 -35.39 -43.57 7.57
C VAL A 297 -34.10 -43.63 8.38
N GLN A 298 -33.51 -44.79 8.51
CA GLN A 298 -32.28 -45.01 9.26
C GLN A 298 -31.07 -44.28 8.62
N GLY A 299 -30.92 -44.40 7.28
CA GLY A 299 -29.90 -43.69 6.54
C GLY A 299 -30.12 -42.17 6.52
N ALA A 300 -31.39 -41.72 6.52
CA ALA A 300 -31.70 -40.27 6.63
C ALA A 300 -31.32 -39.72 8.02
N MET A 301 -31.56 -40.47 9.08
CA MET A 301 -31.25 -40.07 10.44
C MET A 301 -29.73 -40.03 10.70
N GLN A 302 -29.00 -41.01 10.16
CA GLN A 302 -27.56 -41.05 10.24
C GLN A 302 -26.94 -39.83 9.52
N ARG A 303 -27.37 -39.53 8.29
CA ARG A 303 -26.89 -38.31 7.55
C ARG A 303 -27.21 -37.02 8.29
N TYR A 304 -28.35 -36.94 8.97
CA TYR A 304 -28.67 -35.76 9.80
C TYR A 304 -27.73 -35.62 10.99
N MET A 305 -27.45 -36.71 11.70
CA MET A 305 -26.54 -36.71 12.85
C MET A 305 -25.11 -36.32 12.46
N GLU A 306 -24.59 -36.89 11.37
CA GLU A 306 -23.27 -36.55 10.81
C GLU A 306 -23.22 -35.10 10.36
N SER A 307 -24.23 -34.61 9.64
CA SER A 307 -24.30 -33.22 9.21
C SER A 307 -24.37 -32.26 10.40
N ARG A 308 -25.05 -32.64 11.48
CA ARG A 308 -25.10 -31.85 12.71
C ARG A 308 -23.73 -31.78 13.43
N GLN A 309 -22.99 -32.87 13.46
CA GLN A 309 -21.64 -32.93 14.03
C GLN A 309 -20.68 -32.03 13.23
N ILE A 310 -20.73 -32.11 11.91
CA ILE A 310 -19.91 -31.26 11.02
C ILE A 310 -20.28 -29.80 11.23
N TYR A 311 -21.55 -29.45 11.30
CA TYR A 311 -22.00 -28.08 11.56
C TYR A 311 -21.53 -27.57 12.92
N GLN A 312 -21.52 -28.39 13.95
CA GLN A 312 -21.02 -28.03 15.27
C GLN A 312 -19.48 -27.83 15.26
N SER A 313 -18.73 -28.66 14.53
CA SER A 313 -17.27 -28.45 14.38
C SER A 313 -16.94 -27.17 13.63
N LEU A 314 -17.72 -26.82 12.60
CA LEU A 314 -17.57 -25.55 11.86
C LEU A 314 -17.89 -24.31 12.72
N GLN A 315 -18.86 -24.42 13.65
CA GLN A 315 -19.16 -23.30 14.56
C GLN A 315 -18.06 -23.09 15.63
N ASN A 316 -17.31 -24.12 15.96
CA ASN A 316 -16.20 -24.05 16.92
C ASN A 316 -14.89 -23.58 16.29
N LEU A 317 -14.83 -23.41 14.96
CA LEU A 317 -13.70 -22.75 14.30
C LEU A 317 -13.68 -21.29 14.74
N PRO A 318 -12.54 -20.77 15.25
CA PRO A 318 -12.50 -19.45 15.84
C PRO A 318 -12.80 -18.37 14.78
N ALA A 319 -13.96 -17.75 14.87
CA ALA A 319 -14.34 -16.55 14.12
C ALA A 319 -13.43 -15.35 14.45
N GLN A 320 -12.37 -15.58 15.23
CA GLN A 320 -11.43 -14.58 15.73
C GLN A 320 -10.39 -14.14 14.70
N SER A 321 -10.15 -14.88 13.62
CA SER A 321 -9.12 -14.55 12.64
C SER A 321 -9.42 -13.31 11.81
N LEU A 322 -10.69 -12.95 11.62
CA LEU A 322 -11.09 -11.77 10.82
C LEU A 322 -11.18 -10.46 11.64
N LYS A 323 -11.24 -10.52 12.96
CA LYS A 323 -11.32 -9.32 13.83
C LYS A 323 -9.98 -8.88 14.41
N ALA A 324 -9.02 -9.78 14.55
CA ALA A 324 -7.71 -9.49 15.15
C ALA A 324 -6.80 -8.62 14.24
N SER A 325 -6.97 -8.66 12.94
CA SER A 325 -6.15 -7.90 12.00
C SER A 325 -6.37 -6.38 12.03
N LYS A 326 -7.41 -5.90 12.73
CA LYS A 326 -7.73 -4.46 12.81
C LYS A 326 -7.11 -3.72 13.99
N GLN A 327 -6.59 -4.39 15.00
CA GLN A 327 -6.17 -3.75 16.25
C GLN A 327 -4.66 -3.75 16.55
N ASN A 328 -3.82 -4.51 15.83
CA ASN A 328 -2.42 -4.69 16.21
C ASN A 328 -1.38 -4.35 15.11
N ILE A 329 -1.66 -3.40 14.22
CA ILE A 329 -0.73 -3.05 13.13
C ILE A 329 0.41 -2.13 13.56
N LEU A 330 0.41 -1.62 14.78
CA LEU A 330 1.51 -0.80 15.30
C LEU A 330 1.90 -1.26 16.71
N PRO A 331 3.05 -1.92 16.88
CA PRO A 331 3.62 -2.02 18.21
C PRO A 331 4.05 -0.62 18.69
N PRO A 332 3.93 -0.31 19.98
CA PRO A 332 4.43 0.94 20.51
C PRO A 332 5.94 1.01 20.29
N ILE A 333 6.42 2.12 19.75
CA ILE A 333 7.84 2.43 19.65
C ILE A 333 8.35 2.53 21.08
N ASN A 334 9.03 1.47 21.53
CA ASN A 334 9.74 1.53 22.80
C ASN A 334 10.92 2.49 22.66
N ASP A 335 10.80 3.64 23.29
CA ASP A 335 11.90 4.55 23.57
C ASP A 335 12.95 3.84 24.46
N LYS A 336 14.10 3.56 23.89
CA LYS A 336 15.36 3.40 24.62
C LYS A 336 16.43 4.26 23.97
#